data_03f63dcc6d733e4ee89fdee059e4f269
#
_entry.id   03f63dcc6d733e4ee89fdee059e4f269
#
_cell.length_a   1.000
_cell.length_b   1.000
_cell.length_c   1.000
_cell.angle_alpha   90.00
_cell.angle_beta   90.00
_cell.angle_gamma   90.00
#
_symmetry.space_group_name_H-M   'P 1'
#
loop_
_entity.id
_entity.type
_entity.pdbx_description
1 polymer ?
#
loop_
_entity_poly.entity_id
_entity_poly.type
_entity_poly.pdbx_seq_one_letter_code
_entity_poly.pdbx_strand_id
1 'polypeptide(L)'
;NMEFNNLLDFDFDVPKRLIALEPINPRSNSKLLVYSDGNIVDTKFNRLFEYLRPGDRLIFNDTKVLNAKLFGERVRFNRPGNSHAKIETLLIEKISVNKWVCFCKPLKKINLSDQIVFSKSLNAEVVSKADGKCVLQFSKSGISFDQEIAYLGQLPLPPYITKNRGYRDSDNTNYQSIFAKCVGAIASPTASLHFEQNILDELKERGVNFSFITLHVGVGTFLPVKSQNISHHKMHSEIGKISDKTASEINKTKADGD
;
A
#
# COMPACT_ATOMS: atom_id res chain seq x y z
N ASN A 1 6.76 -33.08 12.02
CA ASN A 1 6.43 -31.72 11.52
C ASN A 1 7.44 -30.79 12.14
N MET A 2 8.34 -30.20 11.34
CA MET A 2 9.15 -29.08 11.79
C MET A 2 8.21 -27.88 11.98
N GLU A 3 8.05 -27.43 13.22
CA GLU A 3 7.38 -26.17 13.50
C GLU A 3 8.39 -25.02 13.29
N PHE A 4 8.29 -24.34 12.17
CA PHE A 4 9.07 -23.13 11.92
C PHE A 4 8.45 -21.98 12.72
N ASN A 5 8.92 -21.76 13.94
CA ASN A 5 8.41 -20.76 14.87
C ASN A 5 9.39 -19.60 15.13
N ASN A 6 10.63 -19.73 14.71
CA ASN A 6 11.64 -18.69 14.90
C ASN A 6 11.77 -17.82 13.65
N LEU A 7 11.83 -16.51 13.82
CA LEU A 7 12.03 -15.57 12.72
C LEU A 7 13.31 -15.88 11.91
N LEU A 8 14.35 -16.39 12.57
CA LEU A 8 15.61 -16.78 11.92
C LEU A 8 15.47 -17.95 10.93
N ASP A 9 14.43 -18.77 11.06
CA ASP A 9 14.17 -19.87 10.13
C ASP A 9 13.78 -19.36 8.72
N PHE A 10 13.42 -18.07 8.62
CA PHE A 10 13.02 -17.37 7.40
C PHE A 10 14.08 -16.37 6.93
N ASP A 11 15.22 -16.27 7.61
CA ASP A 11 16.29 -15.36 7.25
C ASP A 11 17.19 -15.96 6.17
N PHE A 12 17.43 -15.22 5.11
CA PHE A 12 18.33 -15.58 4.03
C PHE A 12 18.89 -14.34 3.34
N ASP A 13 20.06 -14.49 2.73
CA ASP A 13 20.69 -13.37 2.01
C ASP A 13 20.01 -13.11 0.67
N VAL A 14 19.49 -11.90 0.50
CA VAL A 14 18.94 -11.42 -0.76
C VAL A 14 19.91 -10.38 -1.36
N PRO A 15 20.69 -10.74 -2.38
CA PRO A 15 21.59 -9.79 -3.01
C PRO A 15 20.82 -8.57 -3.54
N LYS A 16 21.28 -7.36 -3.18
CA LYS A 16 20.63 -6.09 -3.56
C LYS A 16 20.38 -5.95 -5.07
N ARG A 17 21.25 -6.52 -5.90
CA ARG A 17 21.12 -6.52 -7.38
C ARG A 17 19.90 -7.28 -7.89
N LEU A 18 19.30 -8.15 -7.07
CA LEU A 18 18.10 -8.92 -7.41
C LEU A 18 16.80 -8.20 -7.03
N ILE A 19 16.90 -7.06 -6.33
CA ILE A 19 15.74 -6.27 -5.92
C ILE A 19 15.49 -5.22 -7.00
N ALA A 20 14.39 -5.36 -7.74
CA ALA A 20 13.97 -4.38 -8.74
C ALA A 20 13.57 -3.06 -8.05
N LEU A 21 14.09 -1.94 -8.53
CA LEU A 21 13.76 -0.60 -8.04
C LEU A 21 12.76 0.13 -8.95
N GLU A 22 12.52 -0.42 -10.13
CA GLU A 22 11.58 0.07 -11.14
C GLU A 22 10.90 -1.11 -11.81
N PRO A 23 9.65 -0.97 -12.28
CA PRO A 23 9.00 -2.00 -13.06
C PRO A 23 9.68 -2.13 -14.42
N ILE A 24 9.68 -3.33 -14.96
CA ILE A 24 10.01 -3.53 -16.39
C ILE A 24 8.90 -2.91 -17.25
N ASN A 25 9.25 -2.48 -18.45
CA ASN A 25 8.28 -1.96 -19.42
C ASN A 25 8.34 -2.81 -20.71
N PRO A 26 7.22 -3.37 -21.18
CA PRO A 26 5.90 -3.41 -20.55
C PRO A 26 5.90 -4.24 -19.24
N ARG A 27 4.97 -3.93 -18.33
CA ARG A 27 4.90 -4.58 -16.99
C ARG A 27 4.65 -6.08 -17.08
N SER A 28 3.92 -6.51 -18.08
CA SER A 28 3.62 -7.91 -18.38
C SER A 28 4.84 -8.75 -18.75
N ASN A 29 5.98 -8.13 -19.07
CA ASN A 29 7.26 -8.84 -19.26
C ASN A 29 7.97 -9.22 -17.96
N SER A 30 7.41 -8.90 -16.79
CA SER A 30 7.96 -9.32 -15.49
C SER A 30 8.03 -10.84 -15.40
N LYS A 31 9.00 -11.32 -14.61
CA LYS A 31 9.17 -12.76 -14.36
C LYS A 31 7.99 -13.28 -13.56
N LEU A 32 7.55 -14.49 -13.90
CA LEU A 32 6.53 -15.25 -13.20
C LEU A 32 7.11 -16.61 -12.82
N LEU A 33 7.08 -16.95 -11.54
CA LEU A 33 7.36 -18.29 -11.04
C LEU A 33 6.03 -18.98 -10.82
N VAL A 34 5.87 -20.15 -11.43
CA VAL A 34 4.69 -21.01 -11.28
C VAL A 34 5.09 -22.28 -10.54
N TYR A 35 4.36 -22.60 -9.48
CA TYR A 35 4.51 -23.86 -8.76
C TYR A 35 3.20 -24.64 -8.86
N SER A 36 3.28 -25.85 -9.42
CA SER A 36 2.15 -26.77 -9.51
C SER A 36 2.64 -28.21 -9.42
N ASP A 37 2.00 -29.02 -8.58
CA ASP A 37 2.24 -30.46 -8.44
C ASP A 37 3.72 -30.82 -8.22
N GLY A 38 4.42 -30.02 -7.42
CA GLY A 38 5.84 -30.21 -7.12
C GLY A 38 6.81 -29.67 -8.19
N ASN A 39 6.30 -29.18 -9.31
CA ASN A 39 7.08 -28.60 -10.39
C ASN A 39 7.19 -27.09 -10.27
N ILE A 40 8.38 -26.56 -10.54
CA ILE A 40 8.65 -25.12 -10.60
C ILE A 40 8.94 -24.76 -12.05
N VAL A 41 8.21 -23.76 -12.56
CA VAL A 41 8.41 -23.22 -13.91
C VAL A 41 8.70 -21.73 -13.84
N ASP A 42 9.83 -21.31 -14.40
CA ASP A 42 10.16 -19.90 -14.60
C ASP A 42 9.63 -19.44 -15.96
N THR A 43 8.77 -18.42 -15.95
CA THR A 43 8.16 -17.87 -17.15
C THR A 43 8.00 -16.33 -17.03
N LYS A 44 7.16 -15.75 -17.86
CA LYS A 44 6.81 -14.33 -17.82
C LYS A 44 5.31 -14.14 -17.54
N PHE A 45 4.96 -13.01 -16.96
CA PHE A 45 3.59 -12.69 -16.61
C PHE A 45 2.65 -12.62 -17.82
N ASN A 46 3.13 -12.22 -18.98
CA ASN A 46 2.36 -12.22 -20.23
C ASN A 46 1.93 -13.61 -20.70
N ARG A 47 2.44 -14.68 -20.08
CA ARG A 47 1.99 -16.07 -20.32
C ARG A 47 1.06 -16.59 -19.24
N LEU A 48 0.51 -15.72 -18.39
CA LEU A 48 -0.42 -16.10 -17.32
C LEU A 48 -1.62 -16.91 -17.84
N PHE A 49 -2.08 -16.60 -19.04
CA PHE A 49 -3.21 -17.29 -19.67
C PHE A 49 -3.00 -18.81 -19.86
N GLU A 50 -1.74 -19.29 -19.89
CA GLU A 50 -1.44 -20.73 -20.02
C GLU A 50 -1.80 -21.52 -18.75
N TYR A 51 -2.00 -20.83 -17.65
CA TYR A 51 -2.30 -21.40 -16.32
C TYR A 51 -3.75 -21.18 -15.87
N LEU A 52 -4.58 -20.63 -16.77
CA LEU A 52 -5.99 -20.33 -16.52
C LEU A 52 -6.87 -21.03 -17.55
N ARG A 53 -8.09 -21.42 -17.13
CA ARG A 53 -9.07 -22.13 -17.96
C ARG A 53 -10.26 -21.24 -18.26
N PRO A 54 -11.01 -21.49 -19.35
CA PRO A 54 -12.32 -20.89 -19.53
C PRO A 54 -13.23 -21.22 -18.34
N GLY A 55 -13.87 -20.22 -17.75
CA GLY A 55 -14.67 -20.37 -16.54
C GLY A 55 -14.00 -19.88 -15.28
N ASP A 56 -12.67 -19.98 -15.18
CA ASP A 56 -11.91 -19.45 -14.03
C ASP A 56 -12.28 -17.98 -13.74
N ARG A 57 -12.21 -17.60 -12.48
CA ARG A 57 -12.51 -16.24 -12.04
C ARG A 57 -11.34 -15.61 -11.32
N LEU A 58 -10.79 -14.52 -11.89
CA LEU A 58 -9.81 -13.67 -11.23
C LEU A 58 -10.52 -12.60 -10.39
N ILE A 59 -10.10 -12.50 -9.13
CA ILE A 59 -10.62 -11.50 -8.19
C ILE A 59 -9.55 -10.45 -7.97
N PHE A 60 -9.84 -9.22 -8.38
CA PHE A 60 -8.93 -8.08 -8.28
C PHE A 60 -9.27 -7.18 -7.12
N ASN A 61 -8.23 -6.57 -6.55
CA ASN A 61 -8.36 -5.51 -5.57
C ASN A 61 -8.40 -4.15 -6.29
N ASP A 62 -9.51 -3.43 -6.19
CA ASP A 62 -9.72 -2.12 -6.84
C ASP A 62 -9.32 -0.93 -5.94
N THR A 63 -8.61 -1.20 -4.85
CA THR A 63 -8.13 -0.14 -3.98
C THR A 63 -7.15 0.79 -4.69
N LYS A 64 -7.25 2.09 -4.38
CA LYS A 64 -6.33 3.13 -4.85
C LYS A 64 -5.49 3.64 -3.70
N VAL A 65 -4.17 3.71 -3.91
CA VAL A 65 -3.24 4.23 -2.91
C VAL A 65 -3.38 5.75 -2.80
N LEU A 66 -3.45 6.23 -1.56
CA LEU A 66 -3.42 7.64 -1.21
C LEU A 66 -2.01 8.23 -1.37
N ASN A 67 -1.91 9.49 -1.75
CA ASN A 67 -0.68 10.27 -1.62
C ASN A 67 -0.47 10.64 -0.14
N ALA A 68 -0.38 9.61 0.70
CA ALA A 68 -0.45 9.71 2.15
C ALA A 68 0.82 10.26 2.82
N LYS A 69 1.90 10.49 2.06
CA LYS A 69 3.16 11.00 2.57
C LYS A 69 3.25 12.51 2.32
N LEU A 70 3.22 13.28 3.41
CA LEU A 70 3.23 14.74 3.39
C LEU A 70 4.53 15.28 4.00
N PHE A 71 4.97 16.42 3.52
CA PHE A 71 6.09 17.17 4.06
C PHE A 71 5.61 18.52 4.56
N GLY A 72 5.84 18.79 5.84
CA GLY A 72 5.44 20.03 6.47
C GLY A 72 6.52 20.59 7.37
N GLU A 73 6.22 21.75 7.92
CA GLU A 73 7.07 22.42 8.87
C GLU A 73 6.33 22.60 10.19
N ARG A 74 6.90 22.09 11.28
CA ARG A 74 6.39 22.38 12.62
C ARG A 74 6.72 23.83 12.97
N VAL A 75 5.73 24.58 13.42
CA VAL A 75 5.84 25.99 13.85
C VAL A 75 5.42 26.10 15.31
N ARG A 76 6.18 26.88 16.11
CA ARG A 76 5.86 27.26 17.50
C ARG A 76 5.95 28.77 17.62
N PHE A 77 4.80 29.40 17.85
CA PHE A 77 4.69 30.86 17.82
C PHE A 77 5.30 31.57 19.05
N ASN A 78 5.50 30.86 20.17
CA ASN A 78 5.84 31.49 21.47
C ASN A 78 7.20 31.06 22.06
N ARG A 79 8.15 30.58 21.25
CA ARG A 79 9.50 30.20 21.74
C ARG A 79 10.58 30.68 20.83
N PRO A 80 11.51 31.53 21.33
CA PRO A 80 12.73 31.87 20.59
C PRO A 80 13.63 30.62 20.45
N GLY A 81 14.23 30.43 19.28
CA GLY A 81 15.07 29.27 18.97
C GLY A 81 14.27 27.97 18.74
N ASN A 82 14.66 27.14 17.80
CA ASN A 82 13.98 25.86 17.46
C ASN A 82 12.46 25.96 17.18
N SER A 83 11.98 27.13 16.74
CA SER A 83 10.57 27.33 16.40
C SER A 83 10.14 26.56 15.16
N HIS A 84 11.05 26.18 14.30
CA HIS A 84 10.81 25.50 13.02
C HIS A 84 11.49 24.13 12.98
N ALA A 85 10.84 23.15 12.38
CA ALA A 85 11.41 21.84 12.08
C ALA A 85 10.69 21.17 10.91
N LYS A 86 11.44 20.68 9.93
CA LYS A 86 10.88 19.84 8.85
C LYS A 86 10.35 18.54 9.44
N ILE A 87 9.12 18.18 9.05
CA ILE A 87 8.41 16.99 9.50
C ILE A 87 7.90 16.24 8.27
N GLU A 88 8.33 14.99 8.14
CA GLU A 88 7.71 14.02 7.25
C GLU A 88 6.53 13.39 8.00
N THR A 89 5.37 13.37 7.39
CA THR A 89 4.13 12.81 7.94
C THR A 89 3.59 11.75 7.00
N LEU A 90 3.34 10.55 7.51
CA LEU A 90 2.64 9.49 6.80
C LEU A 90 1.28 9.29 7.46
N LEU A 91 0.21 9.56 6.71
CA LEU A 91 -1.16 9.25 7.11
C LEU A 91 -1.32 7.73 7.22
N ILE A 92 -1.92 7.22 8.30
CA ILE A 92 -2.08 5.79 8.56
C ILE A 92 -3.56 5.41 8.57
N GLU A 93 -4.33 6.10 9.40
CA GLU A 93 -5.72 5.75 9.69
C GLU A 93 -6.54 7.00 9.94
N LYS A 94 -7.68 7.10 9.28
CA LYS A 94 -8.65 8.17 9.52
C LYS A 94 -9.54 7.79 10.68
N ILE A 95 -9.48 8.55 11.78
CA ILE A 95 -10.27 8.28 12.99
C ILE A 95 -11.48 9.19 13.16
N SER A 96 -11.52 10.30 12.43
CA SER A 96 -12.72 11.16 12.36
C SER A 96 -12.67 12.01 11.07
N VAL A 97 -13.63 12.91 10.93
CA VAL A 97 -13.78 13.79 9.75
C VAL A 97 -12.47 14.47 9.32
N ASN A 98 -11.68 14.96 10.29
CA ASN A 98 -10.43 15.69 10.06
C ASN A 98 -9.27 15.21 10.94
N LYS A 99 -9.39 14.06 11.63
CA LYS A 99 -8.32 13.51 12.47
C LYS A 99 -7.76 12.24 11.88
N TRP A 100 -6.43 12.17 11.86
CA TRP A 100 -5.69 11.03 11.36
C TRP A 100 -4.63 10.58 12.35
N VAL A 101 -4.49 9.27 12.51
CA VAL A 101 -3.28 8.66 13.08
C VAL A 101 -2.18 8.76 12.03
N CYS A 102 -1.00 9.20 12.43
CA CYS A 102 0.13 9.44 11.54
C CYS A 102 1.44 8.91 12.14
N PHE A 103 2.34 8.46 11.27
CA PHE A 103 3.76 8.43 11.60
C PHE A 103 4.39 9.77 11.23
N CYS A 104 5.12 10.37 12.19
CA CYS A 104 5.81 11.63 11.96
C CYS A 104 7.31 11.49 12.22
N LYS A 105 8.13 12.03 11.35
CA LYS A 105 9.61 12.02 11.48
C LYS A 105 10.18 13.41 11.35
N PRO A 106 11.08 13.82 12.28
CA PRO A 106 11.47 13.15 13.52
C PRO A 106 10.45 13.36 14.64
N LEU A 107 9.90 12.27 15.19
CA LEU A 107 8.86 12.31 16.22
C LEU A 107 9.28 13.08 17.49
N LYS A 108 10.58 13.04 17.86
CA LYS A 108 11.12 13.75 19.03
C LYS A 108 11.01 15.27 18.93
N LYS A 109 10.84 15.82 17.73
CA LYS A 109 10.70 17.28 17.51
C LYS A 109 9.24 17.75 17.57
N ILE A 110 8.30 16.86 17.87
CA ILE A 110 6.86 17.13 17.89
C ILE A 110 6.36 17.00 19.32
N ASN A 111 5.58 17.98 19.78
CA ASN A 111 4.88 17.98 21.06
C ASN A 111 3.38 18.19 20.83
N LEU A 112 2.58 17.97 21.89
CA LEU A 112 1.16 18.30 21.88
C LEU A 112 0.97 19.80 21.59
N SER A 113 -0.08 20.11 20.86
CA SER A 113 -0.47 21.46 20.40
C SER A 113 0.54 22.13 19.44
N ASP A 114 1.59 21.43 19.00
CA ASP A 114 2.41 21.94 17.90
C ASP A 114 1.57 22.03 16.63
N GLN A 115 1.80 23.09 15.84
CA GLN A 115 1.23 23.22 14.50
C GLN A 115 2.22 22.72 13.45
N ILE A 116 1.72 21.91 12.51
CA ILE A 116 2.48 21.47 11.34
C ILE A 116 1.82 22.11 10.11
N VAL A 117 2.57 22.94 9.41
CA VAL A 117 2.11 23.63 8.21
C VAL A 117 2.60 22.86 6.99
N PHE A 118 1.69 22.37 6.17
CA PHE A 118 1.99 21.63 4.92
C PHE A 118 1.93 22.55 3.69
N SER A 119 1.01 23.51 3.71
CA SER A 119 0.88 24.57 2.70
C SER A 119 0.22 25.81 3.29
N LYS A 120 0.03 26.85 2.48
CA LYS A 120 -0.75 28.03 2.89
C LYS A 120 -2.20 27.71 3.26
N SER A 121 -2.73 26.61 2.74
CA SER A 121 -4.12 26.18 2.88
C SER A 121 -4.32 24.94 3.73
N LEU A 122 -3.26 24.21 4.08
CA LEU A 122 -3.33 22.98 4.88
C LEU A 122 -2.35 23.02 6.04
N ASN A 123 -2.87 22.95 7.24
CA ASN A 123 -2.10 22.75 8.47
C ASN A 123 -2.78 21.70 9.35
N ALA A 124 -2.08 21.26 10.38
CA ALA A 124 -2.62 20.36 11.36
C ALA A 124 -2.06 20.64 12.75
N GLU A 125 -2.88 20.41 13.78
CA GLU A 125 -2.49 20.42 15.17
C GLU A 125 -2.19 19.01 15.68
N VAL A 126 -1.17 18.87 16.49
CA VAL A 126 -0.83 17.60 17.17
C VAL A 126 -1.72 17.47 18.40
N VAL A 127 -2.74 16.61 18.33
CA VAL A 127 -3.72 16.43 19.42
C VAL A 127 -3.40 15.23 20.33
N SER A 128 -2.57 14.30 19.88
CA SER A 128 -2.11 13.16 20.68
C SER A 128 -0.76 12.64 20.18
N LYS A 129 0.01 12.04 21.09
CA LYS A 129 1.29 11.38 20.77
C LYS A 129 1.48 10.20 21.72
N ALA A 130 1.44 8.99 21.16
CA ALA A 130 1.63 7.74 21.88
C ALA A 130 2.17 6.64 20.96
N ASP A 131 2.86 5.66 21.49
CA ASP A 131 3.30 4.43 20.79
C ASP A 131 3.98 4.66 19.44
N GLY A 132 4.81 5.71 19.36
CA GLY A 132 5.54 6.05 18.14
C GLY A 132 4.69 6.74 17.06
N LYS A 133 3.44 7.07 17.35
CA LYS A 133 2.47 7.72 16.45
C LYS A 133 2.03 9.07 16.98
N CYS A 134 1.45 9.89 16.10
CA CYS A 134 0.73 11.11 16.45
C CYS A 134 -0.70 11.03 15.93
N VAL A 135 -1.63 11.71 16.61
CA VAL A 135 -2.90 12.07 16.01
C VAL A 135 -2.81 13.53 15.60
N LEU A 136 -3.05 13.78 14.32
CA LEU A 136 -3.09 15.11 13.74
C LEU A 136 -4.53 15.49 13.43
N GLN A 137 -4.94 16.70 13.88
CA GLN A 137 -6.21 17.31 13.50
C GLN A 137 -5.94 18.33 12.41
N PHE A 138 -6.38 18.02 11.20
CA PHE A 138 -6.19 18.88 10.03
C PHE A 138 -7.19 20.03 9.99
N SER A 139 -6.77 21.15 9.39
CA SER A 139 -7.60 22.35 9.16
C SER A 139 -8.68 22.13 8.11
N LYS A 140 -8.58 21.08 7.30
CA LYS A 140 -9.53 20.71 6.25
C LYS A 140 -10.05 19.29 6.44
N SER A 141 -11.18 18.99 5.79
CA SER A 141 -11.81 17.66 5.80
C SER A 141 -12.53 17.36 4.48
N GLY A 142 -12.95 16.12 4.27
CA GLY A 142 -13.70 15.71 3.08
C GLY A 142 -12.98 16.04 1.78
N ILE A 143 -13.73 16.43 0.77
CA ILE A 143 -13.23 16.69 -0.59
C ILE A 143 -12.09 17.70 -0.60
N SER A 144 -12.17 18.78 0.21
CA SER A 144 -11.12 19.79 0.25
C SER A 144 -9.80 19.26 0.84
N PHE A 145 -9.86 18.34 1.79
CA PHE A 145 -8.68 17.65 2.30
C PHE A 145 -8.12 16.67 1.26
N ASP A 146 -8.99 15.90 0.61
CA ASP A 146 -8.60 14.89 -0.39
C ASP A 146 -7.88 15.56 -1.59
N GLN A 147 -8.34 16.74 -2.02
CA GLN A 147 -7.69 17.53 -3.05
C GLN A 147 -6.29 18.02 -2.62
N GLU A 148 -6.16 18.51 -1.38
CA GLU A 148 -4.86 18.97 -0.86
C GLU A 148 -3.85 17.81 -0.77
N ILE A 149 -4.22 16.67 -0.24
CA ILE A 149 -3.29 15.53 -0.15
C ILE A 149 -2.96 14.95 -1.52
N ALA A 150 -3.88 14.99 -2.48
CA ALA A 150 -3.61 14.58 -3.86
C ALA A 150 -2.56 15.48 -4.54
N TYR A 151 -2.56 16.77 -4.20
CA TYR A 151 -1.63 17.76 -4.76
C TYR A 151 -0.29 17.82 -4.03
N LEU A 152 -0.31 17.84 -2.69
CA LEU A 152 0.89 18.05 -1.85
C LEU A 152 1.62 16.74 -1.53
N GLY A 153 0.87 15.64 -1.48
CA GLY A 153 1.36 14.37 -1.01
C GLY A 153 2.11 13.58 -2.05
N GLN A 154 2.95 12.69 -1.56
CA GLN A 154 3.59 11.65 -2.35
C GLN A 154 2.99 10.30 -2.00
N LEU A 155 2.99 9.42 -2.97
CA LEU A 155 2.59 8.03 -2.79
C LEU A 155 3.63 7.33 -1.89
N PRO A 156 3.21 6.65 -0.80
CA PRO A 156 4.13 5.91 0.05
C PRO A 156 4.77 4.75 -0.69
N LEU A 157 6.09 4.67 -0.67
CA LEU A 157 6.85 3.59 -1.29
C LEU A 157 7.36 2.62 -0.24
N PRO A 158 7.49 1.32 -0.59
CA PRO A 158 8.10 0.33 0.30
C PRO A 158 9.52 0.72 0.74
N PRO A 159 9.93 0.33 1.97
CA PRO A 159 11.24 0.66 2.50
C PRO A 159 12.41 0.16 1.64
N TYR A 160 12.25 -0.97 0.94
CA TYR A 160 13.31 -1.50 0.07
C TYR A 160 13.56 -0.63 -1.18
N ILE A 161 12.56 0.16 -1.61
CA ILE A 161 12.73 1.17 -2.65
C ILE A 161 13.35 2.42 -2.06
N THR A 162 12.76 2.99 -1.00
CA THR A 162 13.17 4.29 -0.44
C THR A 162 14.57 4.28 0.16
N LYS A 163 15.07 3.12 0.58
CA LYS A 163 16.45 2.94 1.07
C LYS A 163 17.49 2.96 -0.06
N ASN A 164 17.08 2.66 -1.29
CA ASN A 164 18.01 2.52 -2.41
C ASN A 164 17.89 3.66 -3.44
N ARG A 165 16.77 4.37 -3.46
CA ARG A 165 16.55 5.56 -4.29
C ARG A 165 15.52 6.50 -3.70
N GLY A 166 15.52 7.75 -4.14
CA GLY A 166 14.50 8.73 -3.81
C GLY A 166 13.17 8.47 -4.54
N TYR A 167 12.15 9.23 -4.17
CA TYR A 167 10.86 9.29 -4.87
C TYR A 167 11.04 9.88 -6.28
N ARG A 168 10.23 9.41 -7.23
CA ARG A 168 10.15 9.89 -8.62
C ARG A 168 8.69 10.08 -9.01
N ASP A 169 8.39 11.03 -9.86
CA ASP A 169 7.01 11.29 -10.31
C ASP A 169 6.38 10.08 -11.00
N SER A 170 7.19 9.26 -11.68
CA SER A 170 6.75 7.99 -12.26
C SER A 170 6.21 7.00 -11.23
N ASP A 171 6.56 7.13 -9.96
CA ASP A 171 6.06 6.25 -8.89
C ASP A 171 4.55 6.39 -8.69
N ASN A 172 3.98 7.57 -8.97
CA ASN A 172 2.53 7.78 -8.93
C ASN A 172 1.78 6.82 -9.88
N THR A 173 2.38 6.48 -11.01
CA THR A 173 1.85 5.51 -11.96
C THR A 173 2.33 4.10 -11.66
N ASN A 174 3.62 3.94 -11.34
CA ASN A 174 4.25 2.64 -11.17
C ASN A 174 3.73 1.86 -9.95
N TYR A 175 3.28 2.58 -8.92
CA TYR A 175 2.72 1.99 -7.69
C TYR A 175 1.19 2.03 -7.61
N GLN A 176 0.50 2.32 -8.72
CA GLN A 176 -0.94 2.12 -8.86
C GLN A 176 -1.23 0.97 -9.82
N SER A 177 -2.20 0.12 -9.46
CA SER A 177 -2.70 -0.89 -10.38
C SER A 177 -3.64 -0.24 -11.41
N ILE A 178 -3.83 -0.89 -12.56
CA ILE A 178 -4.83 -0.46 -13.55
C ILE A 178 -6.27 -0.56 -13.03
N PHE A 179 -6.49 -1.27 -11.92
CA PHE A 179 -7.78 -1.44 -11.26
C PHE A 179 -8.08 -0.37 -10.21
N ALA A 180 -7.12 0.53 -9.92
CA ALA A 180 -7.21 1.51 -8.83
C ALA A 180 -8.40 2.46 -8.99
N LYS A 181 -9.43 2.29 -8.14
CA LYS A 181 -10.70 3.04 -8.16
C LYS A 181 -11.06 3.59 -6.78
N CYS A 182 -11.09 2.73 -5.77
CA CYS A 182 -11.55 3.06 -4.43
C CYS A 182 -10.39 3.56 -3.57
N VAL A 183 -10.33 4.88 -3.32
CA VAL A 183 -9.23 5.52 -2.56
C VAL A 183 -9.27 5.09 -1.10
N GLY A 184 -8.11 4.72 -0.51
CA GLY A 184 -8.03 4.37 0.93
C GLY A 184 -6.81 3.55 1.33
N ALA A 185 -6.06 2.97 0.40
CA ALA A 185 -4.85 2.21 0.72
C ALA A 185 -3.64 3.10 1.01
N ILE A 186 -2.73 2.60 1.83
CA ILE A 186 -1.41 3.17 2.11
C ILE A 186 -0.32 2.46 1.31
N ALA A 187 -0.53 1.17 1.00
CA ALA A 187 0.36 0.39 0.15
C ALA A 187 -0.40 -0.17 -1.06
N SER A 188 0.32 -0.38 -2.16
CA SER A 188 -0.25 -0.94 -3.38
C SER A 188 -0.49 -2.45 -3.26
N PRO A 189 -1.57 -3.00 -3.83
CA PRO A 189 -1.74 -4.42 -4.05
C PRO A 189 -0.78 -4.88 -5.15
N THR A 190 0.47 -5.18 -4.78
CA THR A 190 1.60 -5.34 -5.71
C THR A 190 1.42 -6.43 -6.75
N ALA A 191 0.68 -7.51 -6.44
CA ALA A 191 0.36 -8.57 -7.42
C ALA A 191 -0.38 -8.03 -8.64
N SER A 192 -1.21 -7.00 -8.47
CA SER A 192 -1.98 -6.38 -9.55
C SER A 192 -1.15 -5.45 -10.45
N LEU A 193 0.08 -5.09 -10.05
CA LEU A 193 0.91 -4.15 -10.81
C LEU A 193 1.42 -4.71 -12.15
N HIS A 194 1.37 -6.02 -12.33
CA HIS A 194 1.85 -6.69 -13.54
C HIS A 194 0.81 -6.70 -14.67
N PHE A 195 -0.47 -6.43 -14.33
CA PHE A 195 -1.55 -6.41 -15.31
C PHE A 195 -1.51 -5.15 -16.18
N GLU A 196 -1.77 -5.36 -17.47
CA GLU A 196 -1.96 -4.34 -18.50
C GLU A 196 -3.24 -4.68 -19.28
N GLN A 197 -3.81 -3.71 -19.99
CA GLN A 197 -5.11 -3.88 -20.65
C GLN A 197 -5.11 -5.05 -21.66
N ASN A 198 -4.05 -5.21 -22.43
CA ASN A 198 -3.89 -6.30 -23.41
C ASN A 198 -3.98 -7.70 -22.76
N ILE A 199 -3.41 -7.88 -21.56
CA ILE A 199 -3.52 -9.15 -20.82
C ILE A 199 -4.96 -9.40 -20.38
N LEU A 200 -5.66 -8.37 -19.93
CA LEU A 200 -7.07 -8.50 -19.53
C LEU A 200 -7.97 -8.85 -20.73
N ASP A 201 -7.72 -8.22 -21.87
CA ASP A 201 -8.47 -8.46 -23.09
C ASP A 201 -8.27 -9.91 -23.56
N GLU A 202 -7.03 -10.39 -23.58
CA GLU A 202 -6.71 -11.78 -23.93
C GLU A 202 -7.34 -12.79 -22.97
N LEU A 203 -7.27 -12.56 -21.66
CA LEU A 203 -7.89 -13.44 -20.66
C LEU A 203 -9.42 -13.48 -20.82
N LYS A 204 -10.03 -12.33 -21.10
CA LYS A 204 -11.48 -12.24 -21.35
C LYS A 204 -11.91 -12.99 -22.60
N GLU A 205 -11.16 -12.86 -23.70
CA GLU A 205 -11.40 -13.61 -24.96
C GLU A 205 -11.29 -15.12 -24.75
N ARG A 206 -10.46 -15.57 -23.82
CA ARG A 206 -10.30 -16.97 -23.42
C ARG A 206 -11.37 -17.46 -22.42
N GLY A 207 -12.35 -16.63 -22.07
CA GLY A 207 -13.45 -16.99 -21.18
C GLY A 207 -13.13 -16.91 -19.69
N VAL A 208 -12.04 -16.24 -19.29
CA VAL A 208 -11.74 -15.97 -17.88
C VAL A 208 -12.61 -14.83 -17.36
N ASN A 209 -13.24 -15.03 -16.22
CA ASN A 209 -14.13 -14.07 -15.59
C ASN A 209 -13.38 -13.15 -14.63
N PHE A 210 -13.88 -11.93 -14.43
CA PHE A 210 -13.30 -10.95 -13.51
C PHE A 210 -14.33 -10.46 -12.50
N SER A 211 -13.89 -10.35 -11.25
CA SER A 211 -14.64 -9.71 -10.16
C SER A 211 -13.74 -8.81 -9.34
N PHE A 212 -14.33 -7.86 -8.65
CA PHE A 212 -13.58 -6.86 -7.88
C PHE A 212 -14.01 -6.85 -6.42
N ILE A 213 -13.03 -6.72 -5.56
CA ILE A 213 -13.20 -6.43 -4.12
C ILE A 213 -12.42 -5.16 -3.80
N THR A 214 -12.77 -4.49 -2.72
CA THR A 214 -11.96 -3.40 -2.18
C THR A 214 -11.31 -3.88 -0.88
N LEU A 215 -9.99 -4.00 -0.85
CA LEU A 215 -9.21 -4.25 0.36
C LEU A 215 -8.18 -3.12 0.50
N HIS A 216 -8.37 -2.26 1.48
CA HIS A 216 -7.43 -1.16 1.74
C HIS A 216 -6.20 -1.68 2.46
N VAL A 217 -5.11 -1.85 1.70
CA VAL A 217 -3.81 -2.31 2.22
C VAL A 217 -3.22 -1.23 3.12
N GLY A 218 -3.00 -1.57 4.38
CA GLY A 218 -2.53 -0.66 5.41
C GLY A 218 -1.01 -0.53 5.49
N VAL A 219 -0.56 0.34 6.40
CA VAL A 219 0.87 0.59 6.66
C VAL A 219 1.61 -0.63 7.23
N GLY A 220 0.88 -1.60 7.78
CA GLY A 220 1.45 -2.82 8.36
C GLY A 220 2.36 -3.58 7.38
N THR A 221 2.05 -3.54 6.09
CA THR A 221 2.88 -4.12 5.01
C THR A 221 4.31 -3.56 4.99
N PHE A 222 4.53 -2.33 5.49
CA PHE A 222 5.86 -1.70 5.55
C PHE A 222 6.59 -1.93 6.87
N LEU A 223 5.93 -2.53 7.86
CA LEU A 223 6.50 -2.74 9.18
C LEU A 223 7.19 -4.11 9.26
N PRO A 224 8.41 -4.17 9.82
CA PRO A 224 9.11 -5.44 10.00
C PRO A 224 8.45 -6.26 11.13
N VAL A 225 8.49 -7.58 10.99
CA VAL A 225 8.22 -8.50 12.10
C VAL A 225 9.35 -8.34 13.13
N LYS A 226 9.00 -8.05 14.38
CA LYS A 226 9.97 -7.81 15.48
C LYS A 226 10.00 -8.94 16.49
N SER A 227 9.00 -9.80 16.51
CA SER A 227 8.91 -10.92 17.44
C SER A 227 9.88 -12.02 17.02
N GLN A 228 10.74 -12.49 17.93
CA GLN A 228 11.63 -13.59 17.68
C GLN A 228 10.85 -14.90 17.41
N ASN A 229 9.81 -15.14 18.19
CA ASN A 229 8.82 -16.18 17.90
C ASN A 229 7.68 -15.57 17.06
N ILE A 230 7.47 -16.06 15.85
CA ILE A 230 6.48 -15.55 14.91
C ILE A 230 5.04 -15.69 15.41
N SER A 231 4.75 -16.69 16.27
CA SER A 231 3.42 -16.85 16.87
C SER A 231 3.03 -15.71 17.82
N HIS A 232 4.00 -14.94 18.30
CA HIS A 232 3.81 -13.78 19.14
C HIS A 232 3.64 -12.47 18.34
N HIS A 233 3.78 -12.53 17.00
CA HIS A 233 3.57 -11.37 16.16
C HIS A 233 2.10 -10.99 16.13
N LYS A 234 1.80 -9.74 16.52
CA LYS A 234 0.45 -9.17 16.35
C LYS A 234 0.29 -8.66 14.93
N MET A 235 -0.45 -9.44 14.13
CA MET A 235 -0.79 -9.03 12.79
C MET A 235 -1.73 -7.81 12.83
N HIS A 236 -1.49 -6.82 11.97
CA HIS A 236 -2.39 -5.70 11.77
C HIS A 236 -3.67 -6.16 11.03
N SER A 237 -4.77 -5.44 11.27
CA SER A 237 -6.02 -5.65 10.54
C SER A 237 -6.12 -4.70 9.35
N GLU A 238 -6.84 -5.13 8.34
CA GLU A 238 -7.17 -4.33 7.16
C GLU A 238 -8.68 -4.35 6.93
N ILE A 239 -9.22 -3.34 6.23
CA ILE A 239 -10.65 -3.21 5.96
C ILE A 239 -10.92 -3.63 4.53
N GLY A 240 -11.76 -4.65 4.37
CA GLY A 240 -12.24 -5.13 3.08
C GLY A 240 -13.72 -4.91 2.88
N LYS A 241 -14.14 -4.76 1.62
CA LYS A 241 -15.54 -4.70 1.19
C LYS A 241 -15.73 -5.62 -0.01
N ILE A 242 -16.80 -6.41 0.06
CA ILE A 242 -17.28 -7.22 -1.05
C ILE A 242 -18.75 -6.89 -1.29
N SER A 243 -19.14 -6.70 -2.54
CA SER A 243 -20.56 -6.49 -2.90
C SER A 243 -21.31 -7.82 -2.96
N ASP A 244 -22.62 -7.79 -2.74
CA ASP A 244 -23.48 -8.99 -2.88
C ASP A 244 -23.36 -9.59 -4.29
N LYS A 245 -23.25 -8.76 -5.32
CA LYS A 245 -23.00 -9.19 -6.69
C LYS A 245 -21.71 -9.99 -6.80
N THR A 246 -20.59 -9.44 -6.29
CA THR A 246 -19.29 -10.10 -6.34
C THR A 246 -19.29 -11.41 -5.54
N ALA A 247 -19.93 -11.42 -4.37
CA ALA A 247 -20.06 -12.63 -3.56
C ALA A 247 -20.86 -13.73 -4.31
N SER A 248 -21.97 -13.34 -4.96
CA SER A 248 -22.77 -14.25 -5.77
C SER A 248 -21.99 -14.82 -6.96
N GLU A 249 -21.24 -13.98 -7.68
CA GLU A 249 -20.39 -14.40 -8.80
C GLU A 249 -19.33 -15.41 -8.37
N ILE A 250 -18.66 -15.16 -7.23
CA ILE A 250 -17.64 -16.07 -6.67
C ILE A 250 -18.28 -17.41 -6.27
N ASN A 251 -19.42 -17.37 -5.58
CA ASN A 251 -20.11 -18.59 -5.15
C ASN A 251 -20.57 -19.44 -6.33
N LYS A 252 -21.03 -18.79 -7.41
CA LYS A 252 -21.40 -19.48 -8.64
C LYS A 252 -20.20 -20.19 -9.27
N THR A 253 -19.08 -19.50 -9.45
CA THR A 253 -17.86 -20.09 -10.02
C THR A 253 -17.39 -21.30 -9.19
N LYS A 254 -17.41 -21.19 -7.85
CA LYS A 254 -17.07 -22.31 -6.96
C LYS A 254 -18.05 -23.49 -7.08
N ALA A 255 -19.33 -23.24 -7.33
CA ALA A 255 -20.33 -24.30 -7.51
C ALA A 255 -20.19 -24.99 -8.86
N ASP A 256 -19.73 -24.28 -9.87
CA ASP A 256 -19.48 -24.81 -11.23
C ASP A 256 -18.18 -25.65 -11.29
N GLY A 257 -17.39 -25.71 -10.20
CA GLY A 257 -16.22 -26.59 -10.04
C GLY A 257 -14.89 -25.95 -10.43
N ASP A 258 -14.85 -24.63 -10.50
CA ASP A 258 -13.66 -23.85 -10.86
C ASP A 258 -13.08 -23.10 -9.65
#